data_bd451fec2c6cfd45618b0e89b751ee20
#
_entry.id   bd451fec2c6cfd45618b0e89b751ee20
#
_cell.length_a   1.000
_cell.length_b   1.000
_cell.length_c   1.000
_cell.angle_alpha   90.00
_cell.angle_beta   90.00
_cell.angle_gamma   90.00
#
_symmetry.space_group_name_H-M   'P 1'
#
loop_
_entity.id
_entity.type
_entity.pdbx_description
1 polymer ?
#
loop_
_entity_poly.entity_id
_entity_poly.type
_entity_poly.pdbx_seq_one_letter_code
_entity_poly.pdbx_strand_id
1 'polypeptide(L)'
;ISKAGITGKETVLDMGCGTGSLAVALAAMGCSVIAADFSKGMLDRLHSKAAERGMLLEGGTSGFGSDIFPAGDFETCPSEVQAGKILPFRMSWEDDWANYGLGKGSVDVAVASRSVITHDLEDSLKKLSAVARERACVTVCTGVSPRVDARVARAMGLELERHNDALFVFGIVSDLGYEPTVSYIHSPRTKSYISPDEAYYSLLRTRDYLADTADQISVEESACRLRSFLADHLVEIEEDGAKRWTLDQPRVVPWAFISWDVGI
;
A
#
# COMPACT_ATOMS: atom_id res chain seq x y z
N ILE A 1 11.84 3.24 1.35
CA ILE A 1 12.38 4.60 1.27
C ILE A 1 13.78 4.54 0.64
N SER A 2 14.76 3.86 1.24
CA SER A 2 16.15 3.79 0.73
C SER A 2 16.26 3.36 -0.74
N LYS A 3 15.43 2.39 -1.18
CA LYS A 3 15.38 1.95 -2.58
C LYS A 3 14.89 3.04 -3.55
N ALA A 4 14.10 4.00 -3.06
CA ALA A 4 13.65 5.15 -3.84
C ALA A 4 14.70 6.28 -3.88
N GLY A 5 15.83 6.15 -3.18
CA GLY A 5 16.88 7.16 -3.10
C GLY A 5 16.45 8.42 -2.33
N ILE A 6 15.40 8.33 -1.52
CA ILE A 6 14.88 9.49 -0.75
C ILE A 6 15.78 9.74 0.45
N THR A 7 16.23 10.98 0.61
CA THR A 7 17.23 11.41 1.61
C THR A 7 16.66 12.28 2.74
N GLY A 8 15.40 12.77 2.59
CA GLY A 8 14.72 13.61 3.58
C GLY A 8 14.66 15.10 3.21
N LYS A 9 15.00 15.44 1.98
CA LYS A 9 14.94 16.84 1.47
C LYS A 9 13.90 17.00 0.37
N GLU A 10 13.38 15.91 -0.13
CA GLU A 10 12.52 15.84 -1.29
C GLU A 10 11.07 16.20 -0.95
N THR A 11 10.39 16.81 -1.91
CA THR A 11 8.93 16.83 -1.96
C THR A 11 8.44 15.51 -2.56
N VAL A 12 7.64 14.75 -1.81
CA VAL A 12 7.20 13.42 -2.19
C VAL A 12 5.69 13.34 -2.29
N LEU A 13 5.18 12.85 -3.42
CA LEU A 13 3.78 12.41 -3.53
C LEU A 13 3.68 10.94 -3.10
N ASP A 14 2.86 10.63 -2.09
CA ASP A 14 2.45 9.27 -1.72
C ASP A 14 1.01 9.05 -2.22
N MET A 15 0.87 8.49 -3.44
CA MET A 15 -0.42 8.27 -4.08
C MET A 15 -1.04 6.93 -3.67
N GLY A 16 -2.23 6.99 -3.08
CA GLY A 16 -2.86 5.87 -2.39
C GLY A 16 -2.19 5.61 -1.04
N CYS A 17 -1.99 6.68 -0.27
CA CYS A 17 -1.23 6.67 0.98
C CYS A 17 -1.86 5.82 2.10
N GLY A 18 -3.15 5.45 1.97
CA GLY A 18 -3.90 4.69 2.95
C GLY A 18 -3.86 5.35 4.33
N THR A 19 -3.48 4.61 5.36
CA THR A 19 -3.36 5.12 6.73
C THR A 19 -2.04 5.88 6.98
N GLY A 20 -1.34 6.31 5.93
CA GLY A 20 -0.14 7.14 6.00
C GLY A 20 1.11 6.46 6.54
N SER A 21 1.23 5.14 6.42
CA SER A 21 2.42 4.45 6.96
C SER A 21 3.72 4.89 6.28
N LEU A 22 3.69 5.15 4.98
CA LEU A 22 4.83 5.67 4.24
C LEU A 22 4.94 7.19 4.44
N ALA A 23 3.85 7.94 4.28
CA ALA A 23 3.82 9.39 4.43
C ALA A 23 4.40 9.86 5.77
N VAL A 24 3.98 9.24 6.88
CA VAL A 24 4.48 9.55 8.23
C VAL A 24 5.98 9.23 8.37
N ALA A 25 6.45 8.13 7.77
CA ALA A 25 7.87 7.78 7.83
C ALA A 25 8.74 8.75 6.99
N LEU A 26 8.24 9.20 5.84
CA LEU A 26 8.90 10.18 4.98
C LEU A 26 8.98 11.56 5.67
N ALA A 27 7.88 12.03 6.25
CA ALA A 27 7.86 13.28 7.00
C ALA A 27 8.80 13.25 8.20
N ALA A 28 8.88 12.11 8.92
CA ALA A 28 9.84 11.93 10.03
C ALA A 28 11.31 12.02 9.58
N MET A 29 11.59 11.74 8.29
CA MET A 29 12.93 11.93 7.71
C MET A 29 13.19 13.39 7.29
N GLY A 30 12.18 14.26 7.28
CA GLY A 30 12.30 15.64 6.86
C GLY A 30 11.72 15.95 5.47
N CYS A 31 11.14 14.95 4.76
CA CYS A 31 10.49 15.20 3.47
C CYS A 31 9.25 16.08 3.63
N SER A 32 8.97 16.87 2.60
CA SER A 32 7.66 17.48 2.40
C SER A 32 6.75 16.46 1.71
N VAL A 33 5.66 16.04 2.35
CA VAL A 33 4.86 14.91 1.84
C VAL A 33 3.47 15.35 1.45
N ILE A 34 3.08 15.06 0.22
CA ILE A 34 1.70 15.12 -0.27
C ILE A 34 1.15 13.70 -0.18
N ALA A 35 0.15 13.50 0.69
CA ALA A 35 -0.43 12.19 0.95
C ALA A 35 -1.85 12.12 0.37
N ALA A 36 -2.01 11.44 -0.75
CA ALA A 36 -3.29 11.36 -1.47
C ALA A 36 -3.95 9.98 -1.32
N ASP A 37 -5.24 9.97 -1.02
CA ASP A 37 -6.07 8.76 -1.00
C ASP A 37 -7.53 9.12 -1.29
N PHE A 38 -8.26 8.27 -2.00
CA PHE A 38 -9.67 8.50 -2.30
C PHE A 38 -10.58 8.29 -1.07
N SER A 39 -10.12 7.50 -0.10
CA SER A 39 -10.86 7.09 1.07
C SER A 39 -10.71 8.09 2.22
N LYS A 40 -11.79 8.82 2.53
CA LYS A 40 -11.83 9.69 3.71
C LYS A 40 -11.42 8.94 4.99
N GLY A 41 -11.93 7.72 5.20
CA GLY A 41 -11.62 6.95 6.41
C GLY A 41 -10.14 6.53 6.52
N MET A 42 -9.41 6.43 5.40
CA MET A 42 -7.96 6.23 5.42
C MET A 42 -7.22 7.51 5.81
N LEU A 43 -7.65 8.65 5.28
CA LEU A 43 -7.07 9.95 5.62
C LEU A 43 -7.35 10.34 7.09
N ASP A 44 -8.53 10.01 7.63
CA ASP A 44 -8.84 10.20 9.06
C ASP A 44 -7.86 9.41 9.96
N ARG A 45 -7.51 8.18 9.56
CA ARG A 45 -6.51 7.36 10.27
C ARG A 45 -5.09 7.89 10.10
N LEU A 46 -4.74 8.41 8.93
CA LEU A 46 -3.46 9.10 8.72
C LEU A 46 -3.35 10.29 9.67
N HIS A 47 -4.42 11.10 9.77
CA HIS A 47 -4.47 12.24 10.68
C HIS A 47 -4.22 11.83 12.14
N SER A 48 -4.95 10.82 12.63
CA SER A 48 -4.77 10.29 14.00
C SER A 48 -3.34 9.82 14.25
N LYS A 49 -2.77 9.07 13.30
CA LYS A 49 -1.40 8.54 13.39
C LYS A 49 -0.33 9.64 13.36
N ALA A 50 -0.53 10.70 12.58
CA ALA A 50 0.38 11.84 12.54
C ALA A 50 0.32 12.63 13.86
N ALA A 51 -0.88 12.86 14.39
CA ALA A 51 -1.10 13.53 15.67
C ALA A 51 -0.47 12.79 16.84
N GLU A 52 -0.59 11.46 16.92
CA GLU A 52 0.05 10.61 17.92
C GLU A 52 1.59 10.76 17.92
N ARG A 53 2.17 11.17 16.80
CA ARG A 53 3.62 11.38 16.64
C ARG A 53 4.03 12.85 16.71
N GLY A 54 3.12 13.75 17.07
CA GLY A 54 3.37 15.18 17.16
C GLY A 54 3.71 15.84 15.82
N MET A 55 3.30 15.25 14.70
CA MET A 55 3.55 15.80 13.37
C MET A 55 2.48 16.83 13.01
N LEU A 56 2.91 17.91 12.38
CA LEU A 56 2.00 18.92 11.87
C LEU A 56 1.43 18.46 10.51
N LEU A 57 0.10 18.52 10.40
CA LEU A 57 -0.58 18.42 9.12
C LEU A 57 -0.84 19.84 8.60
N GLU A 58 -0.50 20.10 7.37
CA GLU A 58 -0.91 21.34 6.68
C GLU A 58 -2.36 21.18 6.21
N GLY A 59 -3.19 22.18 6.45
CA GLY A 59 -4.59 22.19 6.07
C GLY A 59 -5.56 22.09 7.26
N GLY A 60 -5.51 23.06 8.16
CA GLY A 60 -6.55 23.44 9.10
C GLY A 60 -6.94 22.40 10.16
N THR A 61 -6.76 22.80 11.42
CA THR A 61 -7.19 22.07 12.64
C THR A 61 -8.68 22.12 12.94
N SER A 62 -9.50 22.57 12.02
CA SER A 62 -10.95 22.63 12.20
C SER A 62 -11.62 21.43 11.56
N GLY A 63 -11.94 20.49 12.44
CA GLY A 63 -12.86 19.36 12.28
C GLY A 63 -13.22 18.94 10.87
N PHE A 64 -12.91 17.71 10.51
CA PHE A 64 -13.43 17.06 9.31
C PHE A 64 -14.97 17.06 9.29
N GLY A 65 -15.57 18.27 9.13
CA GLY A 65 -16.94 18.44 8.71
C GLY A 65 -17.04 17.96 7.26
N SER A 66 -18.16 17.41 6.93
CA SER A 66 -18.51 16.59 5.80
C SER A 66 -18.11 17.05 4.38
N ASP A 67 -17.47 18.21 4.18
CA ASP A 67 -17.36 18.80 2.84
C ASP A 67 -16.07 19.60 2.55
N ILE A 68 -15.00 19.48 3.34
CA ILE A 68 -13.85 20.36 3.17
C ILE A 68 -12.55 19.59 2.92
N PHE A 69 -12.42 19.05 1.71
CA PHE A 69 -11.25 19.23 0.89
C PHE A 69 -11.71 20.13 -0.26
N PRO A 70 -11.35 21.41 -0.29
CA PRO A 70 -11.82 22.27 -1.36
C PRO A 70 -11.30 21.74 -2.70
N ALA A 71 -12.24 21.30 -3.52
CA ALA A 71 -12.01 21.37 -4.95
C ALA A 71 -11.88 22.87 -5.24
N GLY A 72 -10.69 23.37 -5.49
CA GLY A 72 -10.59 24.60 -6.25
C GLY A 72 -9.88 25.83 -5.72
N ASP A 73 -9.39 25.90 -4.48
CA ASP A 73 -8.75 27.15 -4.01
C ASP A 73 -7.26 27.02 -3.61
N PHE A 74 -6.52 26.12 -4.24
CA PHE A 74 -5.06 26.13 -4.13
C PHE A 74 -4.47 26.94 -5.29
N GLU A 75 -4.34 28.24 -5.11
CA GLU A 75 -3.62 29.13 -6.06
C GLU A 75 -2.11 28.85 -6.11
N THR A 76 -1.58 27.94 -5.29
CA THR A 76 -0.14 27.66 -5.24
C THR A 76 0.15 26.18 -5.22
N CYS A 77 1.02 25.77 -6.14
CA CYS A 77 1.68 24.47 -6.19
C CYS A 77 2.22 24.07 -4.81
N PRO A 78 2.16 22.77 -4.43
CA PRO A 78 2.70 22.24 -3.17
C PRO A 78 4.20 22.48 -2.92
N SER A 79 4.89 23.25 -3.75
CA SER A 79 6.28 23.67 -3.52
C SER A 79 6.53 24.37 -2.18
N GLU A 80 5.47 24.72 -1.44
CA GLU A 80 5.56 25.33 -0.11
C GLU A 80 5.27 24.40 1.05
N VAL A 81 5.07 23.10 0.83
CA VAL A 81 4.95 22.14 1.95
C VAL A 81 6.27 22.16 2.72
N GLN A 82 6.21 22.58 3.99
CA GLN A 82 7.43 22.70 4.81
C GLN A 82 8.01 21.32 5.12
N ALA A 83 9.34 21.25 5.22
CA ALA A 83 10.04 20.01 5.56
C ALA A 83 9.49 19.37 6.87
N GLY A 84 9.26 18.07 6.84
CA GLY A 84 8.71 17.33 7.96
C GLY A 84 7.18 17.44 8.12
N LYS A 85 6.47 17.99 7.13
CA LYS A 85 5.03 18.13 7.13
C LYS A 85 4.34 17.19 6.14
N ILE A 86 3.08 16.90 6.42
CA ILE A 86 2.21 16.10 5.55
C ILE A 86 1.03 16.97 5.13
N LEU A 87 0.77 17.03 3.84
CA LEU A 87 -0.39 17.65 3.24
C LEU A 87 -1.32 16.54 2.72
N PRO A 88 -2.42 16.22 3.41
CA PRO A 88 -3.34 15.18 2.98
C PRO A 88 -4.29 15.70 1.90
N PHE A 89 -4.50 14.91 0.82
CA PHE A 89 -5.48 15.17 -0.21
C PHE A 89 -6.45 14.01 -0.35
N ARG A 90 -7.74 14.32 -0.46
CA ARG A 90 -8.72 13.34 -0.92
C ARG A 90 -8.75 13.36 -2.45
N MET A 91 -8.03 12.44 -3.07
CA MET A 91 -7.84 12.38 -4.52
C MET A 91 -7.83 10.92 -4.99
N SER A 92 -8.44 10.68 -6.14
CA SER A 92 -8.45 9.38 -6.83
C SER A 92 -7.42 9.34 -7.98
N TRP A 93 -7.12 8.15 -8.44
CA TRP A 93 -6.33 7.92 -9.66
C TRP A 93 -7.04 8.45 -10.91
N GLU A 94 -8.38 8.39 -10.93
CA GLU A 94 -9.23 8.80 -12.04
C GLU A 94 -9.41 10.33 -12.14
N ASP A 95 -9.10 11.06 -11.05
CA ASP A 95 -9.22 12.52 -11.03
C ASP A 95 -8.23 13.20 -11.98
N ASP A 96 -8.56 14.43 -12.39
CA ASP A 96 -7.59 15.33 -13.01
C ASP A 96 -6.70 15.95 -11.92
N TRP A 97 -5.47 15.49 -11.83
CA TRP A 97 -4.53 15.88 -10.79
C TRP A 97 -4.12 17.37 -10.86
N ALA A 98 -4.27 18.00 -12.03
CA ALA A 98 -4.02 19.43 -12.18
C ALA A 98 -4.95 20.27 -11.31
N ASN A 99 -6.19 19.79 -11.06
CA ASN A 99 -7.15 20.47 -10.18
C ASN A 99 -6.70 20.50 -8.71
N TYR A 100 -5.69 19.68 -8.35
CA TYR A 100 -5.09 19.64 -7.02
C TYR A 100 -3.69 20.30 -6.99
N GLY A 101 -3.33 21.04 -8.05
CA GLY A 101 -2.01 21.64 -8.18
C GLY A 101 -0.88 20.66 -8.52
N LEU A 102 -1.21 19.42 -8.86
CA LEU A 102 -0.26 18.36 -9.22
C LEU A 102 -0.05 18.31 -10.74
N GLY A 103 0.64 19.32 -11.25
CA GLY A 103 1.05 19.40 -12.65
C GLY A 103 2.39 18.70 -12.92
N LYS A 104 2.90 18.88 -14.15
CA LYS A 104 4.18 18.31 -14.57
C LYS A 104 5.33 18.77 -13.68
N GLY A 105 6.06 17.80 -13.10
CA GLY A 105 7.24 18.07 -12.27
C GLY A 105 6.93 18.81 -10.97
N SER A 106 5.74 18.64 -10.40
CA SER A 106 5.34 19.34 -9.16
C SER A 106 5.99 18.77 -7.90
N VAL A 107 6.46 17.52 -7.94
CA VAL A 107 7.15 16.88 -6.82
C VAL A 107 8.50 16.31 -7.28
N ASP A 108 9.43 16.11 -6.35
CA ASP A 108 10.73 15.50 -6.70
C ASP A 108 10.57 13.99 -6.96
N VAL A 109 9.87 13.31 -6.07
CA VAL A 109 9.62 11.88 -6.18
C VAL A 109 8.14 11.57 -6.06
N ALA A 110 7.60 10.77 -6.99
CA ALA A 110 6.24 10.27 -6.90
C ALA A 110 6.25 8.77 -6.56
N VAL A 111 5.50 8.38 -5.53
CA VAL A 111 5.44 6.99 -5.05
C VAL A 111 4.01 6.49 -5.02
N ALA A 112 3.80 5.27 -5.50
CA ALA A 112 2.56 4.53 -5.32
C ALA A 112 2.85 3.17 -4.67
N SER A 113 2.68 3.09 -3.36
CA SER A 113 3.02 1.89 -2.62
C SER A 113 1.80 1.00 -2.43
N ARG A 114 1.66 -0.04 -3.24
CA ARG A 114 0.56 -1.03 -3.21
C ARG A 114 -0.81 -0.45 -3.57
N SER A 115 -0.83 0.57 -4.40
CA SER A 115 -2.04 1.33 -4.77
C SER A 115 -2.18 1.58 -6.27
N VAL A 116 -1.18 1.24 -7.11
CA VAL A 116 -1.13 1.60 -8.52
C VAL A 116 -1.98 0.71 -9.43
N ILE A 117 -2.42 -0.46 -8.97
CA ILE A 117 -3.23 -1.36 -9.78
C ILE A 117 -4.66 -0.80 -9.87
N THR A 118 -4.92 -0.10 -10.94
CA THR A 118 -6.15 0.62 -11.26
C THR A 118 -6.80 0.02 -12.50
N HIS A 119 -7.97 0.53 -12.89
CA HIS A 119 -8.65 0.12 -14.12
C HIS A 119 -7.83 0.49 -15.36
N ASP A 120 -7.19 1.68 -15.37
CA ASP A 120 -6.27 2.12 -16.41
C ASP A 120 -4.87 2.29 -15.83
N LEU A 121 -4.10 1.21 -15.87
CA LEU A 121 -2.76 1.18 -15.32
C LEU A 121 -1.80 2.07 -16.11
N GLU A 122 -1.98 2.17 -17.44
CA GLU A 122 -1.13 2.99 -18.30
C GLU A 122 -1.30 4.48 -17.99
N ASP A 123 -2.54 4.97 -17.88
CA ASP A 123 -2.83 6.35 -17.49
C ASP A 123 -2.28 6.67 -16.10
N SER A 124 -2.46 5.76 -15.15
CA SER A 124 -1.92 5.91 -13.79
C SER A 124 -0.39 6.05 -13.78
N LEU A 125 0.32 5.24 -14.55
CA LEU A 125 1.79 5.32 -14.65
C LEU A 125 2.24 6.58 -15.39
N LYS A 126 1.51 7.04 -16.41
CA LYS A 126 1.75 8.32 -17.10
C LYS A 126 1.59 9.50 -16.13
N LYS A 127 0.50 9.54 -15.34
CA LYS A 127 0.26 10.58 -14.34
C LYS A 127 1.38 10.60 -13.29
N LEU A 128 1.75 9.42 -12.76
CA LEU A 128 2.80 9.31 -11.77
C LEU A 128 4.15 9.80 -12.30
N SER A 129 4.48 9.47 -13.55
CA SER A 129 5.70 9.93 -14.22
C SER A 129 5.66 11.44 -14.48
N ALA A 130 4.51 11.97 -14.90
CA ALA A 130 4.38 13.38 -15.26
C ALA A 130 4.55 14.31 -14.07
N VAL A 131 4.05 13.95 -12.88
CA VAL A 131 4.14 14.80 -11.69
C VAL A 131 5.53 14.81 -11.05
N ALA A 132 6.34 13.77 -11.28
CA ALA A 132 7.70 13.69 -10.75
C ALA A 132 8.68 14.52 -11.56
N ARG A 133 9.68 15.12 -10.88
CA ARG A 133 10.82 15.80 -11.49
C ARG A 133 12.00 14.86 -11.70
N GLU A 134 12.22 13.98 -10.74
CA GLU A 134 13.41 13.13 -10.69
C GLU A 134 13.04 11.65 -10.90
N ARG A 135 12.12 11.14 -10.09
CA ARG A 135 11.87 9.69 -10.03
C ARG A 135 10.44 9.36 -9.72
N ALA A 136 9.93 8.33 -10.39
CA ALA A 136 8.68 7.67 -10.01
C ALA A 136 8.96 6.24 -9.52
N CYS A 137 8.19 5.81 -8.52
CA CYS A 137 8.36 4.51 -7.87
C CYS A 137 7.01 3.85 -7.59
N VAL A 138 6.94 2.56 -7.81
CA VAL A 138 5.78 1.77 -7.41
C VAL A 138 6.17 0.51 -6.65
N THR A 139 5.26 0.03 -5.81
CA THR A 139 5.40 -1.28 -5.19
C THR A 139 4.17 -2.11 -5.51
N VAL A 140 4.37 -3.24 -6.19
CA VAL A 140 3.32 -4.17 -6.59
C VAL A 140 3.59 -5.57 -6.07
N CYS A 141 2.54 -6.35 -5.86
CA CYS A 141 2.68 -7.72 -5.40
C CYS A 141 3.26 -8.60 -6.52
N THR A 142 4.12 -9.53 -6.14
CA THR A 142 4.60 -10.58 -7.04
C THR A 142 4.10 -11.94 -6.57
N GLY A 143 3.57 -12.72 -7.48
CA GLY A 143 3.07 -14.04 -7.17
C GLY A 143 1.60 -14.05 -6.76
N VAL A 144 1.27 -14.66 -5.62
CA VAL A 144 -0.11 -14.77 -5.14
C VAL A 144 -0.55 -13.53 -4.35
N SER A 145 -1.88 -13.38 -4.19
CA SER A 145 -2.47 -12.25 -3.50
C SER A 145 -1.78 -11.92 -2.15
N PRO A 146 -1.52 -10.64 -1.85
CA PRO A 146 -0.98 -10.22 -0.56
C PRO A 146 -1.98 -10.38 0.60
N ARG A 147 -3.22 -10.74 0.33
CA ARG A 147 -4.27 -10.96 1.33
C ARG A 147 -4.33 -12.40 1.83
N VAL A 148 -3.74 -13.34 1.10
CA VAL A 148 -3.84 -14.78 1.34
C VAL A 148 -2.49 -15.35 1.76
N ASP A 149 -2.47 -16.22 2.77
CA ASP A 149 -1.30 -17.06 3.05
C ASP A 149 -1.33 -18.28 2.14
N ALA A 150 -0.36 -18.37 1.25
CA ALA A 150 -0.29 -19.45 0.25
C ALA A 150 -0.18 -20.85 0.87
N ARG A 151 0.38 -20.98 2.07
CA ARG A 151 0.47 -22.27 2.79
C ARG A 151 -0.93 -22.72 3.23
N VAL A 152 -1.68 -21.78 3.82
CA VAL A 152 -3.06 -22.02 4.26
C VAL A 152 -3.96 -22.36 3.08
N ALA A 153 -3.91 -21.58 2.00
CA ALA A 153 -4.72 -21.83 0.82
C ALA A 153 -4.44 -23.22 0.22
N ARG A 154 -3.15 -23.58 0.05
CA ARG A 154 -2.77 -24.92 -0.45
C ARG A 154 -3.21 -26.03 0.50
N ALA A 155 -3.04 -25.84 1.81
CA ALA A 155 -3.51 -26.79 2.80
C ALA A 155 -5.02 -27.04 2.71
N MET A 156 -5.80 -25.98 2.44
CA MET A 156 -7.24 -26.05 2.23
C MET A 156 -7.63 -26.67 0.87
N GLY A 157 -6.67 -26.92 -0.02
CA GLY A 157 -6.91 -27.42 -1.37
C GLY A 157 -7.37 -26.34 -2.36
N LEU A 158 -7.12 -25.08 -2.06
CA LEU A 158 -7.47 -23.96 -2.93
C LEU A 158 -6.35 -23.67 -3.93
N GLU A 159 -6.72 -23.44 -5.17
CA GLU A 159 -5.78 -23.00 -6.19
C GLU A 159 -5.45 -21.51 -6.04
N LEU A 160 -4.21 -21.17 -6.39
CA LEU A 160 -3.67 -19.83 -6.26
C LEU A 160 -3.22 -19.34 -7.63
N GLU A 161 -3.91 -18.35 -8.13
CA GLU A 161 -3.46 -17.65 -9.33
C GLU A 161 -2.28 -16.74 -9.03
N ARG A 162 -1.36 -16.66 -9.99
CA ARG A 162 -0.23 -15.72 -9.93
C ARG A 162 -0.61 -14.42 -10.61
N HIS A 163 -0.43 -13.32 -9.91
CA HIS A 163 -0.53 -11.99 -10.49
C HIS A 163 0.78 -11.60 -11.18
N ASN A 164 0.66 -11.07 -12.39
CA ASN A 164 1.80 -10.61 -13.19
C ASN A 164 1.92 -9.08 -13.19
N ASP A 165 1.36 -8.42 -12.20
CA ASP A 165 1.29 -6.95 -12.12
C ASP A 165 2.66 -6.29 -12.30
N ALA A 166 3.71 -6.90 -11.74
CA ALA A 166 5.07 -6.39 -11.89
C ALA A 166 5.58 -6.41 -13.34
N LEU A 167 5.19 -7.42 -14.12
CA LEU A 167 5.55 -7.50 -15.54
C LEU A 167 4.78 -6.46 -16.37
N PHE A 168 3.50 -6.26 -16.08
CA PHE A 168 2.70 -5.23 -16.76
C PHE A 168 3.23 -3.84 -16.46
N VAL A 169 3.49 -3.51 -15.18
CA VAL A 169 4.09 -2.23 -14.81
C VAL A 169 5.43 -2.01 -15.49
N PHE A 170 6.33 -3.00 -15.46
CA PHE A 170 7.63 -2.92 -16.10
C PHE A 170 7.50 -2.69 -17.61
N GLY A 171 6.64 -3.47 -18.28
CA GLY A 171 6.42 -3.36 -19.73
C GLY A 171 5.88 -1.98 -20.11
N ILE A 172 4.83 -1.49 -19.44
CA ILE A 172 4.23 -0.18 -19.72
C ILE A 172 5.25 0.94 -19.51
N VAL A 173 6.00 0.93 -18.40
CA VAL A 173 7.02 1.96 -18.13
C VAL A 173 8.11 1.94 -19.20
N SER A 174 8.52 0.75 -19.68
CA SER A 174 9.47 0.62 -20.79
C SER A 174 8.90 1.15 -22.11
N ASP A 175 7.63 0.86 -22.41
CA ASP A 175 6.95 1.34 -23.61
C ASP A 175 6.74 2.87 -23.59
N LEU A 176 6.66 3.47 -22.40
CA LEU A 176 6.66 4.93 -22.24
C LEU A 176 8.03 5.57 -22.47
N GLY A 177 9.07 4.77 -22.72
CA GLY A 177 10.42 5.23 -23.03
C GLY A 177 11.33 5.41 -21.81
N TYR A 178 10.93 4.95 -20.63
CA TYR A 178 11.78 4.99 -19.43
C TYR A 178 12.58 3.69 -19.27
N GLU A 179 13.60 3.74 -18.41
CA GLU A 179 14.44 2.59 -18.05
C GLU A 179 14.13 2.12 -16.62
N PRO A 180 13.10 1.29 -16.41
CA PRO A 180 12.72 0.85 -15.07
C PRO A 180 13.73 -0.13 -14.47
N THR A 181 14.06 0.06 -13.20
CA THR A 181 14.79 -0.90 -12.39
C THR A 181 13.83 -1.67 -11.49
N VAL A 182 14.09 -2.96 -11.30
CA VAL A 182 13.28 -3.83 -10.44
C VAL A 182 14.13 -4.37 -9.30
N SER A 183 13.62 -4.27 -8.09
CA SER A 183 14.17 -4.97 -6.93
C SER A 183 13.07 -5.58 -6.08
N TYR A 184 13.39 -6.62 -5.31
CA TYR A 184 12.38 -7.32 -4.52
C TYR A 184 12.46 -6.95 -3.04
N ILE A 185 11.30 -6.90 -2.40
CA ILE A 185 11.13 -6.71 -0.96
C ILE A 185 10.34 -7.91 -0.44
N HIS A 186 10.91 -8.63 0.50
CA HIS A 186 10.26 -9.73 1.19
C HIS A 186 9.83 -9.26 2.57
N SER A 187 8.53 -9.04 2.75
CA SER A 187 7.97 -8.55 4.01
C SER A 187 7.46 -9.73 4.84
N PRO A 188 8.15 -10.12 5.91
CA PRO A 188 7.60 -11.09 6.85
C PRO A 188 6.39 -10.48 7.57
N ARG A 189 5.34 -11.27 7.73
CA ARG A 189 4.11 -10.90 8.41
C ARG A 189 3.74 -12.01 9.39
N THR A 190 3.70 -11.67 10.65
CA THR A 190 3.14 -12.53 11.70
C THR A 190 1.77 -11.98 12.08
N LYS A 191 0.80 -12.85 12.22
CA LYS A 191 -0.52 -12.51 12.74
C LYS A 191 -0.76 -13.35 13.98
N SER A 192 -1.02 -12.70 15.08
CA SER A 192 -1.43 -13.35 16.32
C SER A 192 -2.95 -13.36 16.46
N TYR A 193 -3.46 -14.34 17.18
CA TYR A 193 -4.87 -14.59 17.45
C TYR A 193 -5.06 -14.77 18.96
N ILE A 194 -6.24 -14.42 19.47
CA ILE A 194 -6.57 -14.56 20.88
C ILE A 194 -6.90 -16.01 21.29
N SER A 195 -7.26 -16.84 20.31
CA SER A 195 -7.57 -18.24 20.52
C SER A 195 -7.35 -19.09 19.26
N PRO A 196 -7.23 -20.43 19.35
CA PRO A 196 -7.23 -21.33 18.20
C PRO A 196 -8.49 -21.19 17.34
N ASP A 197 -9.64 -20.96 17.95
CA ASP A 197 -10.90 -20.78 17.22
C ASP A 197 -10.88 -19.48 16.39
N GLU A 198 -10.37 -18.38 16.94
CA GLU A 198 -10.20 -17.15 16.18
C GLU A 198 -9.27 -17.36 14.99
N ALA A 199 -8.15 -18.07 15.20
CA ALA A 199 -7.24 -18.43 14.13
C ALA A 199 -7.96 -19.23 13.03
N TYR A 200 -8.71 -20.25 13.42
CA TYR A 200 -9.46 -21.08 12.50
C TYR A 200 -10.47 -20.27 11.67
N TYR A 201 -11.37 -19.51 12.32
CA TYR A 201 -12.37 -18.72 11.60
C TYR A 201 -11.76 -17.59 10.76
N SER A 202 -10.70 -16.98 11.25
CA SER A 202 -9.97 -15.95 10.49
C SER A 202 -9.32 -16.50 9.23
N LEU A 203 -8.73 -17.71 9.30
CA LEU A 203 -8.03 -18.32 8.17
C LEU A 203 -9.01 -19.01 7.22
N LEU A 204 -10.16 -19.50 7.71
CA LEU A 204 -11.21 -20.06 6.87
C LEU A 204 -11.73 -19.06 5.84
N ARG A 205 -11.75 -17.76 6.19
CA ARG A 205 -12.09 -16.68 5.24
C ARG A 205 -11.12 -16.52 4.05
N THR A 206 -10.04 -17.30 4.03
CA THR A 206 -9.18 -17.40 2.83
C THR A 206 -9.98 -17.78 1.59
N ARG A 207 -11.04 -18.59 1.74
CA ARG A 207 -11.97 -18.95 0.65
C ARG A 207 -12.65 -17.73 0.02
N ASP A 208 -13.03 -16.74 0.84
CA ASP A 208 -13.74 -15.53 0.38
C ASP A 208 -12.86 -14.68 -0.57
N TYR A 209 -11.55 -14.76 -0.38
CA TYR A 209 -10.58 -14.06 -1.23
C TYR A 209 -10.20 -14.85 -2.49
N LEU A 210 -10.63 -16.10 -2.60
CA LEU A 210 -10.32 -17.03 -3.69
C LEU A 210 -11.61 -17.63 -4.25
N ALA A 211 -12.70 -16.85 -4.23
CA ALA A 211 -14.04 -17.33 -4.59
C ALA A 211 -14.06 -17.97 -5.98
N ASP A 212 -13.34 -17.41 -6.95
CA ASP A 212 -13.28 -17.91 -8.34
C ASP A 212 -12.69 -19.31 -8.47
N THR A 213 -11.86 -19.74 -7.51
CA THR A 213 -11.22 -21.07 -7.50
C THR A 213 -11.76 -21.97 -6.39
N ALA A 214 -12.54 -21.40 -5.45
CA ALA A 214 -13.03 -22.10 -4.26
C ALA A 214 -14.13 -23.14 -4.58
N ASP A 215 -14.78 -23.05 -5.74
CA ASP A 215 -15.86 -23.95 -6.14
C ASP A 215 -15.38 -25.38 -6.48
N GLN A 216 -14.08 -25.57 -6.65
CA GLN A 216 -13.47 -26.86 -6.96
C GLN A 216 -13.41 -27.81 -5.74
N ILE A 217 -13.61 -27.29 -4.53
CA ILE A 217 -13.57 -28.06 -3.28
C ILE A 217 -14.68 -27.62 -2.34
N SER A 218 -15.35 -28.54 -1.65
CA SER A 218 -16.41 -28.20 -0.73
C SER A 218 -15.93 -27.38 0.48
N VAL A 219 -16.83 -26.64 1.09
CA VAL A 219 -16.54 -25.85 2.30
C VAL A 219 -16.11 -26.78 3.44
N GLU A 220 -16.83 -27.91 3.60
CA GLU A 220 -16.58 -28.90 4.64
C GLU A 220 -15.20 -29.54 4.49
N GLU A 221 -14.83 -29.90 3.28
CA GLU A 221 -13.51 -30.50 3.01
C GLU A 221 -12.37 -29.49 3.25
N SER A 222 -12.49 -28.25 2.77
CA SER A 222 -11.51 -27.17 3.04
C SER A 222 -11.39 -26.90 4.53
N ALA A 223 -12.51 -26.89 5.26
CA ALA A 223 -12.54 -26.69 6.70
C ALA A 223 -11.85 -27.85 7.45
N CYS A 224 -12.07 -29.08 7.02
CA CYS A 224 -11.41 -30.25 7.58
C CYS A 224 -9.89 -30.20 7.39
N ARG A 225 -9.46 -29.90 6.15
CA ARG A 225 -8.04 -29.76 5.82
C ARG A 225 -7.38 -28.61 6.59
N LEU A 226 -8.06 -27.47 6.76
CA LEU A 226 -7.56 -26.35 7.57
C LEU A 226 -7.36 -26.76 9.03
N ARG A 227 -8.30 -27.50 9.64
CA ARG A 227 -8.13 -28.00 11.02
C ARG A 227 -6.90 -28.89 11.17
N SER A 228 -6.68 -29.79 10.22
CA SER A 228 -5.48 -30.63 10.21
C SER A 228 -4.21 -29.79 10.11
N PHE A 229 -4.17 -28.80 9.20
CA PHE A 229 -3.04 -27.89 9.06
C PHE A 229 -2.77 -27.11 10.36
N LEU A 230 -3.80 -26.58 11.01
CA LEU A 230 -3.66 -25.84 12.25
C LEU A 230 -3.18 -26.69 13.42
N ALA A 231 -3.57 -27.99 13.46
CA ALA A 231 -3.07 -28.89 14.49
C ALA A 231 -1.54 -29.06 14.44
N ASP A 232 -0.95 -28.98 13.24
CA ASP A 232 0.49 -29.16 13.04
C ASP A 232 1.27 -27.83 13.09
N HIS A 233 0.63 -26.70 12.77
CA HIS A 233 1.33 -25.43 12.51
C HIS A 233 0.90 -24.27 13.41
N LEU A 234 -0.14 -24.41 14.24
CA LEU A 234 -0.56 -23.35 15.16
C LEU A 234 0.17 -23.52 16.49
N VAL A 235 0.91 -22.50 16.88
CA VAL A 235 1.71 -22.51 18.12
C VAL A 235 1.24 -21.43 19.08
N GLU A 236 1.32 -21.72 20.36
CA GLU A 236 1.08 -20.75 21.44
C GLU A 236 2.33 -19.89 21.63
N ILE A 237 2.13 -18.59 21.77
CA ILE A 237 3.17 -17.60 22.09
C ILE A 237 2.70 -16.69 23.23
N GLU A 238 3.62 -15.99 23.85
CA GLU A 238 3.33 -14.89 24.75
C GLU A 238 3.59 -13.57 24.03
N GLU A 239 2.58 -12.68 23.98
CA GLU A 239 2.66 -11.37 23.36
C GLU A 239 2.01 -10.35 24.31
N ASP A 240 2.77 -9.32 24.71
CA ASP A 240 2.34 -8.28 25.67
C ASP A 240 1.78 -8.85 27.00
N GLY A 241 2.38 -9.94 27.52
CA GLY A 241 1.95 -10.58 28.74
C GLY A 241 0.65 -11.40 28.64
N ALA A 242 0.15 -11.63 27.42
CA ALA A 242 -1.04 -12.42 27.15
C ALA A 242 -0.70 -13.63 26.25
N LYS A 243 -1.42 -14.73 26.48
CA LYS A 243 -1.35 -15.88 25.58
C LYS A 243 -1.97 -15.54 24.24
N ARG A 244 -1.26 -15.87 23.16
CA ARG A 244 -1.67 -15.71 21.77
C ARG A 244 -1.33 -16.96 20.99
N TRP A 245 -1.92 -17.07 19.81
CA TRP A 245 -1.63 -18.14 18.85
C TRP A 245 -1.15 -17.54 17.54
N THR A 246 -0.19 -18.17 16.90
CA THR A 246 0.31 -17.77 15.59
C THR A 246 0.70 -19.01 14.78
N LEU A 247 0.85 -18.88 13.48
CA LEU A 247 1.47 -19.95 12.69
C LEU A 247 2.98 -19.99 13.00
N ASP A 248 3.54 -21.20 13.04
CA ASP A 248 4.94 -21.50 13.36
C ASP A 248 5.98 -20.75 12.54
N GLN A 249 5.58 -20.28 11.35
CA GLN A 249 6.42 -19.48 10.49
C GLN A 249 5.69 -18.20 10.04
N PRO A 250 6.40 -17.07 9.93
CA PRO A 250 5.82 -15.85 9.39
C PRO A 250 5.44 -16.07 7.92
N ARG A 251 4.35 -15.43 7.52
CA ARG A 251 4.02 -15.31 6.12
C ARG A 251 4.96 -14.31 5.45
N VAL A 252 5.58 -14.68 4.34
CA VAL A 252 6.41 -13.75 3.55
C VAL A 252 5.59 -13.28 2.36
N VAL A 253 5.41 -11.96 2.26
CA VAL A 253 4.77 -11.34 1.10
C VAL A 253 5.86 -10.74 0.21
N PRO A 254 6.03 -11.27 -1.01
CA PRO A 254 7.00 -10.72 -1.97
C PRO A 254 6.38 -9.52 -2.69
N TRP A 255 7.15 -8.44 -2.77
CA TRP A 255 6.80 -7.23 -3.50
C TRP A 255 7.89 -6.92 -4.52
N ALA A 256 7.52 -6.52 -5.73
CA ALA A 256 8.41 -5.84 -6.65
C ALA A 256 8.37 -4.34 -6.33
N PHE A 257 9.52 -3.77 -6.07
CA PHE A 257 9.75 -2.34 -6.09
C PHE A 257 10.32 -2.00 -7.47
N ILE A 258 9.59 -1.18 -8.21
CA ILE A 258 9.94 -0.74 -9.56
C ILE A 258 10.12 0.76 -9.50
N SER A 259 11.24 1.27 -10.00
CA SER A 259 11.54 2.70 -10.05
C SER A 259 12.18 3.09 -11.37
N TRP A 260 11.92 4.30 -11.82
CA TRP A 260 12.50 4.87 -13.03
C TRP A 260 12.73 6.36 -12.85
N ASP A 261 13.78 6.85 -13.46
CA ASP A 261 14.09 8.27 -13.52
C ASP A 261 13.27 8.93 -14.62
N VAL A 262 12.72 10.12 -14.34
CA VAL A 262 11.85 10.86 -15.27
C VAL A 262 12.48 12.15 -15.78
N GLY A 263 13.61 12.55 -15.23
CA GLY A 263 14.36 13.76 -15.53
C GLY A 263 15.37 13.64 -16.67
N ILE A 264 15.17 12.70 -17.61
CA ILE A 264 16.07 12.50 -18.76
C ILE A 264 15.61 13.34 -19.94
#